data_af1199449006700023e169c415fb3221
#
_entry.id   af1199449006700023e169c415fb3221
#
_cell.length_a   1.000
_cell.length_b   1.000
_cell.length_c   1.000
_cell.angle_alpha   90.00
_cell.angle_beta   90.00
_cell.angle_gamma   90.00
#
_symmetry.space_group_name_H-M   'P 1'
#
loop_
_entity.id
_entity.type
_entity.pdbx_description
1 polymer ?
#
loop_
_entity_poly.entity_id
_entity_poly.type
_entity_poly.pdbx_seq_one_letter_code
_entity_poly.pdbx_strand_id
1 'polypeptide(L)'
;MDLSALPPEQTGPAAWHGPQMAARSDWIGTLEPADLAELEAAMRRFLAAGDDPARIGQMTAAQFPLPRLAPRLAALRRELLHGRGFALLRRLPVQRYSMVQAATLFMGLGVHLGAPRSQNAQGHVLGHVCDLGLSSADPGVRIYQTRERQTFHTDSCDIVGLLCLREARHGGDSLLVSALTLFNELRRTRPDLAVRLLRPMAHDRRGEVPAGAQPFFMIPVFSWHAGALTVFYQRQYFDSAQRFAQAPRLAPADVAALDAFDALANDARLNFAMRLAPGDLQFVHNHVLLHDRTAFDDAPEPAQRRHLLRLWLAAPGARELPPAFAARYGALTVGDRGGILVPGTRLTVPLAPA
;
A
#
# COMPACT_ATOMS: atom_id res chain seq x y z
N MET A 1 -33.21 11.51 0.24
CA MET A 1 -32.16 11.94 -0.72
C MET A 1 -32.19 10.97 -1.89
N ASP A 2 -32.17 11.48 -3.11
CA ASP A 2 -32.12 10.63 -4.29
C ASP A 2 -30.76 9.93 -4.38
N LEU A 3 -30.75 8.60 -4.31
CA LEU A 3 -29.55 7.77 -4.41
C LEU A 3 -29.00 7.66 -5.84
N SER A 4 -29.71 8.21 -6.85
CA SER A 4 -29.28 8.19 -8.25
C SER A 4 -27.99 9.01 -8.49
N ALA A 5 -27.67 9.94 -7.60
CA ALA A 5 -26.41 10.73 -7.63
C ALA A 5 -25.18 9.97 -7.12
N LEU A 6 -25.37 8.78 -6.52
CA LEU A 6 -24.30 7.94 -6.00
C LEU A 6 -23.99 6.79 -6.97
N PRO A 7 -22.72 6.34 -7.04
CA PRO A 7 -22.39 5.06 -7.66
C PRO A 7 -23.29 3.93 -7.14
N PRO A 8 -23.54 2.89 -7.94
CA PRO A 8 -24.35 1.75 -7.49
C PRO A 8 -23.71 1.07 -6.28
N GLU A 9 -24.50 0.25 -5.59
CA GLU A 9 -23.95 -0.63 -4.54
C GLU A 9 -22.85 -1.50 -5.14
N GLN A 10 -21.75 -1.56 -4.43
CA GLN A 10 -20.57 -2.30 -4.86
C GLN A 10 -20.71 -3.77 -4.47
N THR A 11 -20.66 -4.63 -5.45
CA THR A 11 -20.74 -6.09 -5.28
C THR A 11 -19.45 -6.75 -5.73
N GLY A 12 -19.32 -8.04 -5.48
CA GLY A 12 -18.17 -8.81 -5.92
C GLY A 12 -17.18 -9.13 -4.79
N PRO A 13 -16.08 -9.82 -5.12
CA PRO A 13 -15.22 -10.47 -4.12
C PRO A 13 -14.43 -9.49 -3.23
N ALA A 14 -14.26 -8.23 -3.64
CA ALA A 14 -13.58 -7.21 -2.83
C ALA A 14 -14.52 -6.48 -1.84
N ALA A 15 -15.85 -6.66 -1.95
CA ALA A 15 -16.83 -6.07 -1.04
C ALA A 15 -17.13 -7.03 0.14
N TRP A 16 -16.14 -7.29 0.96
CA TRP A 16 -16.21 -8.24 2.07
C TRP A 16 -16.28 -7.54 3.44
N HIS A 17 -16.71 -8.30 4.47
CA HIS A 17 -16.71 -7.91 5.88
C HIS A 17 -15.57 -8.63 6.63
N GLY A 18 -14.91 -7.94 7.55
CA GLY A 18 -13.72 -8.43 8.25
C GLY A 18 -13.89 -9.79 8.93
N PRO A 19 -14.93 -10.03 9.75
CA PRO A 19 -15.14 -11.32 10.40
C PRO A 19 -15.31 -12.49 9.42
N GLN A 20 -15.91 -12.26 8.25
CA GLN A 20 -16.02 -13.28 7.21
C GLN A 20 -14.65 -13.64 6.61
N MET A 21 -13.78 -12.65 6.42
CA MET A 21 -12.40 -12.88 5.95
C MET A 21 -11.54 -13.53 7.02
N ALA A 22 -11.67 -13.11 8.28
CA ALA A 22 -10.94 -13.70 9.40
C ALA A 22 -11.26 -15.19 9.60
N ALA A 23 -12.49 -15.61 9.31
CA ALA A 23 -12.91 -17.02 9.38
C ALA A 23 -12.41 -17.91 8.23
N ARG A 24 -11.78 -17.32 7.21
CA ARG A 24 -11.27 -18.04 6.01
C ARG A 24 -9.75 -18.13 6.08
N SER A 25 -9.20 -19.10 5.34
CA SER A 25 -7.74 -19.28 5.18
C SER A 25 -7.29 -19.35 3.71
N ASP A 26 -8.21 -19.30 2.76
CA ASP A 26 -7.93 -19.39 1.32
C ASP A 26 -7.22 -18.16 0.74
N TRP A 27 -7.05 -17.11 1.53
CA TRP A 27 -6.21 -15.97 1.24
C TRP A 27 -4.74 -16.15 1.69
N ILE A 28 -4.42 -17.28 2.35
CA ILE A 28 -3.07 -17.63 2.81
C ILE A 28 -2.49 -18.66 1.84
N GLY A 29 -1.43 -18.26 1.15
CA GLY A 29 -0.59 -19.17 0.36
C GLY A 29 0.69 -19.53 1.11
N THR A 30 1.31 -20.63 0.73
CA THR A 30 2.59 -21.09 1.30
C THR A 30 3.62 -21.24 0.19
N LEU A 31 4.84 -20.77 0.41
CA LEU A 31 5.99 -21.07 -0.45
C LEU A 31 6.48 -22.48 -0.12
N GLU A 32 6.43 -23.35 -1.11
CA GLU A 32 6.88 -24.74 -0.96
C GLU A 32 8.42 -24.85 -1.15
N PRO A 33 9.06 -25.93 -0.70
CA PRO A 33 10.52 -26.08 -0.84
C PRO A 33 11.03 -25.89 -2.28
N ALA A 34 10.28 -26.35 -3.28
CA ALA A 34 10.63 -26.15 -4.69
C ALA A 34 10.52 -24.67 -5.14
N ASP A 35 9.57 -23.89 -4.56
CA ASP A 35 9.43 -22.47 -4.80
C ASP A 35 10.62 -21.71 -4.21
N LEU A 36 11.03 -22.08 -2.99
CA LEU A 36 12.21 -21.52 -2.33
C LEU A 36 13.49 -21.80 -3.09
N ALA A 37 13.67 -23.04 -3.57
CA ALA A 37 14.83 -23.42 -4.37
C ALA A 37 14.93 -22.59 -5.67
N GLU A 38 13.81 -22.35 -6.35
CA GLU A 38 13.75 -21.50 -7.55
C GLU A 38 14.10 -20.04 -7.22
N LEU A 39 13.50 -19.48 -6.16
CA LEU A 39 13.78 -18.12 -5.69
C LEU A 39 15.25 -17.94 -5.35
N GLU A 40 15.83 -18.87 -4.58
CA GLU A 40 17.26 -18.82 -4.19
C GLU A 40 18.18 -18.97 -5.42
N ALA A 41 17.84 -19.81 -6.39
CA ALA A 41 18.60 -19.94 -7.62
C ALA A 41 18.56 -18.66 -8.47
N ALA A 42 17.38 -18.02 -8.59
CA ALA A 42 17.23 -16.76 -9.30
C ALA A 42 17.99 -15.62 -8.59
N MET A 43 17.93 -15.55 -7.24
CA MET A 43 18.65 -14.60 -6.42
C MET A 43 20.19 -14.74 -6.62
N ARG A 44 20.73 -15.98 -6.48
CA ARG A 44 22.16 -16.21 -6.68
C ARG A 44 22.62 -15.79 -8.07
N ARG A 45 21.86 -16.14 -9.11
CA ARG A 45 22.17 -15.73 -10.50
C ARG A 45 22.14 -14.21 -10.66
N PHE A 46 21.12 -13.55 -10.10
CA PHE A 46 21.03 -12.10 -10.15
C PHE A 46 22.22 -11.45 -9.43
N LEU A 47 22.53 -11.84 -8.20
CA LEU A 47 23.64 -11.28 -7.41
C LEU A 47 25.02 -11.61 -7.95
N ALA A 48 25.21 -12.69 -8.69
CA ALA A 48 26.48 -13.01 -9.34
C ALA A 48 26.94 -11.95 -10.35
N ALA A 49 26.00 -11.14 -10.88
CA ALA A 49 26.31 -10.02 -11.76
C ALA A 49 26.47 -8.67 -10.99
N GLY A 50 26.50 -8.72 -9.64
CA GLY A 50 26.68 -7.58 -8.74
C GLY A 50 25.47 -7.35 -7.82
N ASP A 51 25.72 -6.73 -6.69
CA ASP A 51 24.79 -6.43 -5.60
C ASP A 51 24.49 -4.94 -5.43
N ASP A 52 24.84 -4.12 -6.46
CA ASP A 52 24.55 -2.69 -6.48
C ASP A 52 23.07 -2.39 -6.21
N PRO A 53 22.75 -1.56 -5.19
CA PRO A 53 21.38 -1.16 -4.85
C PRO A 53 20.57 -0.58 -6.02
N ALA A 54 21.21 0.16 -6.92
CA ALA A 54 20.53 0.71 -8.09
C ALA A 54 20.20 -0.38 -9.11
N ARG A 55 21.06 -1.39 -9.25
CA ARG A 55 20.77 -2.55 -10.11
C ARG A 55 19.60 -3.37 -9.57
N ILE A 56 19.54 -3.57 -8.25
CA ILE A 56 18.40 -4.24 -7.59
C ILE A 56 17.13 -3.40 -7.79
N GLY A 57 17.21 -2.07 -7.62
CA GLY A 57 16.07 -1.16 -7.77
C GLY A 57 15.51 -1.06 -9.19
N GLN A 58 16.28 -1.44 -10.20
CA GLN A 58 15.91 -1.45 -11.61
C GLN A 58 15.66 -2.87 -12.16
N MET A 59 15.53 -3.85 -11.26
CA MET A 59 15.27 -5.25 -11.63
C MET A 59 14.00 -5.38 -12.48
N THR A 60 14.06 -6.26 -13.48
CA THR A 60 12.92 -6.66 -14.30
C THR A 60 12.62 -8.15 -14.13
N ALA A 61 11.41 -8.58 -14.49
CA ALA A 61 11.03 -10.00 -14.44
C ALA A 61 11.93 -10.88 -15.35
N ALA A 62 12.42 -10.34 -16.46
CA ALA A 62 13.35 -11.06 -17.34
C ALA A 62 14.70 -11.32 -16.67
N GLN A 63 15.18 -10.42 -15.80
CA GLN A 63 16.42 -10.59 -15.05
C GLN A 63 16.27 -11.50 -13.82
N PHE A 64 15.05 -11.73 -13.37
CA PHE A 64 14.73 -12.61 -12.25
C PHE A 64 13.69 -13.67 -12.66
N PRO A 65 14.04 -14.59 -13.56
CA PRO A 65 13.08 -15.56 -14.11
C PRO A 65 12.65 -16.59 -13.06
N LEU A 66 11.33 -16.79 -12.96
CA LEU A 66 10.67 -17.72 -12.05
C LEU A 66 9.70 -18.65 -12.83
N PRO A 67 10.19 -19.53 -13.70
CA PRO A 67 9.33 -20.32 -14.59
C PRO A 67 8.27 -21.16 -13.85
N ARG A 68 8.57 -21.66 -12.65
CA ARG A 68 7.64 -22.39 -11.80
C ARG A 68 6.66 -21.47 -11.08
N LEU A 69 7.16 -20.39 -10.46
CA LEU A 69 6.34 -19.47 -9.66
C LEU A 69 5.57 -18.45 -10.50
N ALA A 70 6.02 -18.07 -11.69
CA ALA A 70 5.41 -17.03 -12.50
C ALA A 70 3.91 -17.25 -12.77
N PRO A 71 3.42 -18.50 -13.10
CA PRO A 71 1.99 -18.73 -13.25
C PRO A 71 1.19 -18.48 -11.97
N ARG A 72 1.75 -18.85 -10.81
CA ARG A 72 1.14 -18.65 -9.50
C ARG A 72 1.12 -17.16 -9.12
N LEU A 73 2.20 -16.42 -9.40
CA LEU A 73 2.26 -14.97 -9.18
C LEU A 73 1.30 -14.21 -10.12
N ALA A 74 1.13 -14.69 -11.36
CA ALA A 74 0.12 -14.15 -12.26
C ALA A 74 -1.31 -14.41 -11.76
N ALA A 75 -1.58 -15.57 -11.16
CA ALA A 75 -2.86 -15.86 -10.52
C ALA A 75 -3.07 -14.99 -9.28
N LEU A 76 -2.03 -14.81 -8.44
CA LEU A 76 -2.04 -13.91 -7.31
C LEU A 76 -2.36 -12.46 -7.73
N ARG A 77 -1.72 -11.96 -8.79
CA ARG A 77 -2.01 -10.62 -9.32
C ARG A 77 -3.47 -10.49 -9.76
N ARG A 78 -4.04 -11.49 -10.43
CA ARG A 78 -5.47 -11.50 -10.78
C ARG A 78 -6.36 -11.45 -9.55
N GLU A 79 -6.02 -12.22 -8.51
CA GLU A 79 -6.76 -12.21 -7.23
C GLU A 79 -6.68 -10.85 -6.54
N LEU A 80 -5.53 -10.17 -6.57
CA LEU A 80 -5.38 -8.83 -6.04
C LEU A 80 -6.22 -7.81 -6.81
N LEU A 81 -6.19 -7.84 -8.14
CA LEU A 81 -6.81 -6.82 -8.98
C LEU A 81 -8.32 -7.02 -9.17
N HIS A 82 -8.78 -8.28 -9.22
CA HIS A 82 -10.15 -8.65 -9.59
C HIS A 82 -10.84 -9.58 -8.58
N GLY A 83 -10.12 -10.07 -7.59
CA GLY A 83 -10.62 -10.90 -6.51
C GLY A 83 -10.85 -10.11 -5.23
N ARG A 84 -10.48 -10.69 -4.09
CA ARG A 84 -10.68 -10.10 -2.74
C ARG A 84 -9.81 -8.87 -2.46
N GLY A 85 -8.80 -8.59 -3.26
CA GLY A 85 -7.94 -7.41 -3.14
C GLY A 85 -6.72 -7.59 -2.25
N PHE A 86 -6.51 -8.72 -1.60
CA PHE A 86 -5.33 -9.00 -0.79
C PHE A 86 -4.95 -10.48 -0.79
N ALA A 87 -3.71 -10.76 -0.41
CA ALA A 87 -3.21 -12.10 -0.17
C ALA A 87 -2.01 -12.08 0.78
N LEU A 88 -1.76 -13.22 1.43
CA LEU A 88 -0.61 -13.49 2.27
C LEU A 88 0.13 -14.70 1.72
N LEU A 89 1.44 -14.58 1.46
CA LEU A 89 2.33 -15.71 1.20
C LEU A 89 3.23 -15.93 2.42
N ARG A 90 3.35 -17.18 2.86
CA ARG A 90 4.10 -17.55 4.05
C ARG A 90 5.36 -18.36 3.75
N ARG A 91 6.24 -18.44 4.75
CA ARG A 91 7.42 -19.32 4.81
C ARG A 91 8.61 -18.89 3.94
N LEU A 92 8.79 -17.61 3.65
CA LEU A 92 10.11 -17.17 3.17
C LEU A 92 11.08 -17.19 4.37
N PRO A 93 12.15 -17.99 4.36
CA PRO A 93 13.02 -18.15 5.56
C PRO A 93 13.98 -16.97 5.72
N VAL A 94 13.45 -15.78 6.03
CA VAL A 94 14.15 -14.49 6.05
C VAL A 94 15.36 -14.47 6.98
N GLN A 95 15.37 -15.30 8.03
CA GLN A 95 16.49 -15.42 8.98
C GLN A 95 17.74 -15.99 8.34
N ARG A 96 17.63 -16.63 7.18
CA ARG A 96 18.74 -17.25 6.42
C ARG A 96 19.42 -16.28 5.46
N TYR A 97 18.83 -15.06 5.28
CA TYR A 97 19.25 -14.13 4.24
C TYR A 97 19.85 -12.85 4.83
N SER A 98 20.90 -12.35 4.18
CA SER A 98 21.37 -10.98 4.40
C SER A 98 20.30 -9.97 3.91
N MET A 99 20.44 -8.70 4.28
CA MET A 99 19.53 -7.64 3.81
C MET A 99 19.53 -7.54 2.27
N VAL A 100 20.68 -7.62 1.64
CA VAL A 100 20.81 -7.63 0.17
C VAL A 100 20.03 -8.79 -0.43
N GLN A 101 20.16 -9.99 0.13
CA GLN A 101 19.47 -11.17 -0.34
C GLN A 101 17.95 -11.07 -0.12
N ALA A 102 17.50 -10.62 1.05
CA ALA A 102 16.08 -10.43 1.35
C ALA A 102 15.45 -9.36 0.44
N ALA A 103 16.15 -8.23 0.23
CA ALA A 103 15.72 -7.19 -0.70
C ALA A 103 15.64 -7.71 -2.14
N THR A 104 16.64 -8.47 -2.59
CA THR A 104 16.68 -9.06 -3.95
C THR A 104 15.53 -10.07 -4.14
N LEU A 105 15.25 -10.93 -3.16
CA LEU A 105 14.13 -11.88 -3.21
C LEU A 105 12.78 -11.17 -3.25
N PHE A 106 12.61 -10.14 -2.43
CA PHE A 106 11.35 -9.41 -2.37
C PHE A 106 11.10 -8.58 -3.64
N MET A 107 12.14 -7.92 -4.16
CA MET A 107 12.11 -7.25 -5.46
C MET A 107 11.81 -8.25 -6.58
N GLY A 108 12.48 -9.42 -6.56
CA GLY A 108 12.27 -10.48 -7.55
C GLY A 108 10.85 -11.01 -7.60
N LEU A 109 10.20 -11.18 -6.45
CA LEU A 109 8.76 -11.51 -6.38
C LEU A 109 7.90 -10.35 -6.90
N GLY A 110 8.24 -9.11 -6.47
CA GLY A 110 7.49 -7.90 -6.80
C GLY A 110 7.41 -7.64 -8.30
N VAL A 111 8.51 -7.79 -9.06
CA VAL A 111 8.52 -7.51 -10.50
C VAL A 111 7.63 -8.44 -11.33
N HIS A 112 7.22 -9.58 -10.79
CA HIS A 112 6.21 -10.45 -11.41
C HIS A 112 4.77 -10.01 -11.11
N LEU A 113 4.57 -9.14 -10.12
CA LEU A 113 3.26 -8.56 -9.78
C LEU A 113 3.06 -7.19 -10.45
N GLY A 114 4.12 -6.42 -10.63
CA GLY A 114 4.05 -5.10 -11.24
C GLY A 114 5.42 -4.40 -11.29
N ALA A 115 5.47 -3.25 -11.96
CA ALA A 115 6.67 -2.42 -12.02
C ALA A 115 6.90 -1.70 -10.68
N PRO A 116 8.09 -1.81 -10.06
CA PRO A 116 8.42 -1.11 -8.83
C PRO A 116 8.33 0.42 -8.98
N ARG A 117 7.79 1.09 -7.96
CA ARG A 117 7.62 2.55 -7.94
C ARG A 117 8.36 3.16 -6.77
N SER A 118 8.94 4.33 -6.99
CA SER A 118 9.59 5.11 -5.94
C SER A 118 8.61 5.52 -4.84
N GLN A 119 9.05 5.43 -3.59
CA GLN A 119 8.26 5.77 -2.40
C GLN A 119 8.64 7.12 -1.79
N ASN A 120 9.68 7.77 -2.31
CA ASN A 120 10.16 9.08 -1.87
C ASN A 120 10.94 9.79 -2.99
N ALA A 121 11.32 11.04 -2.73
CA ALA A 121 12.08 11.87 -3.68
C ALA A 121 13.50 11.34 -4.00
N GLN A 122 14.04 10.44 -3.17
CA GLN A 122 15.36 9.84 -3.39
C GLN A 122 15.34 8.66 -4.38
N GLY A 123 14.17 8.26 -4.86
CA GLY A 123 14.03 7.15 -5.80
C GLY A 123 14.05 5.77 -5.15
N HIS A 124 13.80 5.69 -3.85
CA HIS A 124 13.77 4.42 -3.13
C HIS A 124 12.53 3.59 -3.53
N VAL A 125 12.74 2.47 -4.22
CA VAL A 125 11.65 1.55 -4.59
C VAL A 125 11.36 0.51 -3.50
N LEU A 126 12.26 0.35 -2.54
CA LEU A 126 12.09 -0.44 -1.34
C LEU A 126 12.05 0.50 -0.12
N GLY A 127 11.03 0.39 0.71
CA GLY A 127 10.90 1.13 1.96
C GLY A 127 11.21 0.24 3.17
N HIS A 128 11.84 0.82 4.19
CA HIS A 128 11.99 0.19 5.50
C HIS A 128 10.91 0.71 6.44
N VAL A 129 10.09 -0.20 6.96
CA VAL A 129 9.00 0.11 7.91
C VAL A 129 9.44 -0.35 9.30
N CYS A 130 10.00 0.57 10.07
CA CYS A 130 10.54 0.34 11.41
C CYS A 130 10.51 1.63 12.23
N ASP A 131 10.63 1.51 13.55
CA ASP A 131 10.77 2.66 14.44
C ASP A 131 12.20 3.20 14.40
N LEU A 132 12.35 4.46 13.98
CA LEU A 132 13.61 5.22 13.99
C LEU A 132 13.73 6.11 15.25
N GLY A 133 12.81 6.01 16.21
CA GLY A 133 12.74 6.87 17.37
C GLY A 133 12.25 8.29 17.07
N LEU A 134 11.59 8.47 15.92
CA LEU A 134 11.03 9.75 15.49
C LEU A 134 9.57 9.90 15.97
N SER A 135 9.03 11.12 15.91
CA SER A 135 7.64 11.44 16.25
C SER A 135 6.87 11.93 15.02
N SER A 136 5.64 11.46 14.83
CA SER A 136 4.74 11.93 13.77
C SER A 136 4.27 13.37 13.97
N ALA A 137 4.54 13.98 15.15
CA ALA A 137 4.32 15.39 15.39
C ALA A 137 5.24 16.29 14.53
N ASP A 138 6.40 15.77 14.09
CA ASP A 138 7.26 16.45 13.13
C ASP A 138 6.67 16.32 11.71
N PRO A 139 6.35 17.44 11.03
CA PRO A 139 5.81 17.41 9.67
C PRO A 139 6.69 16.73 8.63
N GLY A 140 8.00 16.64 8.86
CA GLY A 140 8.96 15.94 7.99
C GLY A 140 8.94 14.41 8.15
N VAL A 141 8.47 13.91 9.29
CA VAL A 141 8.47 12.48 9.62
C VAL A 141 7.27 11.77 9.01
N ARG A 142 7.52 10.59 8.46
CA ARG A 142 6.48 9.67 7.98
C ARG A 142 6.15 8.66 9.07
N ILE A 143 4.88 8.40 9.28
CA ILE A 143 4.41 7.55 10.39
C ILE A 143 4.97 6.12 10.35
N TYR A 144 5.32 5.60 9.17
CA TYR A 144 5.97 4.28 9.05
C TYR A 144 7.40 4.22 9.64
N GLN A 145 7.99 5.39 9.96
CA GLN A 145 9.29 5.54 10.64
C GLN A 145 9.14 5.63 12.17
N THR A 146 7.94 5.43 12.68
CA THR A 146 7.60 5.53 14.09
C THR A 146 6.89 4.26 14.59
N ARG A 147 6.78 4.09 15.91
CA ARG A 147 5.97 3.05 16.55
C ARG A 147 4.51 3.42 16.76
N GLU A 148 4.11 4.63 16.39
CA GLU A 148 2.74 5.12 16.52
C GLU A 148 1.80 4.36 15.57
N ARG A 149 0.50 4.28 15.87
CA ARG A 149 -0.48 3.66 14.98
C ARG A 149 -0.52 4.40 13.64
N GLN A 150 -0.41 3.65 12.56
CA GLN A 150 -0.67 4.15 11.21
C GLN A 150 -2.10 3.80 10.83
N THR A 151 -3.01 4.80 10.97
CA THR A 151 -4.44 4.62 10.73
C THR A 151 -4.75 4.17 9.31
N PHE A 152 -5.96 3.68 9.06
CA PHE A 152 -6.40 3.21 7.76
C PHE A 152 -6.10 4.21 6.64
N HIS A 153 -5.38 3.75 5.62
CA HIS A 153 -4.94 4.57 4.49
C HIS A 153 -4.71 3.75 3.23
N THR A 154 -4.47 4.45 2.12
CA THR A 154 -3.95 3.90 0.87
C THR A 154 -2.59 4.50 0.57
N ASP A 155 -1.72 3.73 -0.07
CA ASP A 155 -0.48 4.21 -0.65
C ASP A 155 -0.68 4.68 -2.10
N SER A 156 0.26 5.46 -2.66
CA SER A 156 0.16 6.01 -4.02
C SER A 156 0.63 5.00 -5.10
N CYS A 157 0.04 3.81 -5.14
CA CYS A 157 0.38 2.74 -6.08
C CYS A 157 -0.82 1.79 -6.29
N ASP A 158 -0.73 0.89 -7.26
CA ASP A 158 -1.78 -0.11 -7.48
C ASP A 158 -1.74 -1.21 -6.40
N ILE A 159 -0.56 -1.77 -6.14
CA ILE A 159 -0.36 -2.83 -5.16
C ILE A 159 0.75 -2.41 -4.18
N VAL A 160 0.47 -2.50 -2.88
CA VAL A 160 1.50 -2.46 -1.84
C VAL A 160 1.86 -3.87 -1.41
N GLY A 161 3.16 -4.14 -1.33
CA GLY A 161 3.70 -5.37 -0.77
C GLY A 161 4.45 -5.07 0.52
N LEU A 162 4.31 -5.96 1.51
CA LEU A 162 5.08 -5.95 2.76
C LEU A 162 5.75 -7.30 2.94
N LEU A 163 7.04 -7.31 3.31
CA LEU A 163 7.76 -8.50 3.75
C LEU A 163 8.16 -8.30 5.21
N CYS A 164 7.68 -9.15 6.10
CA CYS A 164 8.07 -9.13 7.50
C CYS A 164 9.45 -9.78 7.69
N LEU A 165 10.43 -8.99 8.09
CA LEU A 165 11.76 -9.48 8.49
C LEU A 165 11.78 -9.85 9.98
N ARG A 166 11.16 -9.01 10.81
CA ARG A 166 11.02 -9.17 12.26
C ARG A 166 9.72 -8.55 12.74
N GLU A 167 9.05 -9.20 13.65
CA GLU A 167 7.84 -8.69 14.30
C GLU A 167 8.18 -7.82 15.52
N ALA A 168 7.22 -7.04 15.99
CA ALA A 168 7.33 -6.31 17.25
C ALA A 168 7.17 -7.26 18.44
N ARG A 169 7.61 -6.83 19.63
CA ARG A 169 7.36 -7.55 20.88
C ARG A 169 5.85 -7.61 21.18
N HIS A 170 5.16 -6.47 21.03
CA HIS A 170 3.70 -6.35 21.19
C HIS A 170 3.13 -5.42 20.12
N GLY A 171 1.92 -5.69 19.65
CA GLY A 171 1.26 -4.90 18.62
C GLY A 171 1.93 -5.01 17.25
N GLY A 172 1.76 -3.99 16.41
CA GLY A 172 2.26 -3.97 15.04
C GLY A 172 1.45 -4.85 14.10
N ASP A 173 0.24 -5.22 14.49
CA ASP A 173 -0.68 -6.00 13.66
C ASP A 173 -1.09 -5.21 12.42
N SER A 174 -1.22 -5.90 11.30
CA SER A 174 -1.74 -5.36 10.06
C SER A 174 -3.26 -5.50 10.03
N LEU A 175 -3.98 -4.39 9.81
CA LEU A 175 -5.43 -4.41 9.63
C LEU A 175 -5.79 -4.10 8.19
N LEU A 176 -6.84 -4.74 7.69
CA LEU A 176 -7.41 -4.49 6.39
C LEU A 176 -8.92 -4.20 6.51
N VAL A 177 -9.41 -3.31 5.65
CA VAL A 177 -10.85 -3.04 5.49
C VAL A 177 -11.18 -2.82 4.02
N SER A 178 -12.33 -3.34 3.59
CA SER A 178 -12.84 -3.13 2.23
C SER A 178 -13.40 -1.71 2.09
N ALA A 179 -12.80 -0.90 1.23
CA ALA A 179 -13.33 0.42 0.89
C ALA A 179 -14.68 0.34 0.16
N LEU A 180 -14.94 -0.76 -0.55
CA LEU A 180 -16.21 -1.00 -1.23
C LEU A 180 -17.33 -1.25 -0.21
N THR A 181 -17.03 -2.00 0.86
CA THR A 181 -17.96 -2.19 1.99
C THR A 181 -18.18 -0.89 2.75
N LEU A 182 -17.12 -0.10 3.00
CA LEU A 182 -17.28 1.23 3.63
C LEU A 182 -18.19 2.14 2.81
N PHE A 183 -18.01 2.16 1.48
CA PHE A 183 -18.88 2.92 0.59
C PHE A 183 -20.33 2.44 0.66
N ASN A 184 -20.59 1.13 0.64
CA ASN A 184 -21.94 0.57 0.73
C ASN A 184 -22.61 0.93 2.06
N GLU A 185 -21.90 0.87 3.17
CA GLU A 185 -22.41 1.28 4.48
C GLU A 185 -22.75 2.77 4.53
N LEU A 186 -21.88 3.64 4.01
CA LEU A 186 -22.16 5.07 3.90
C LEU A 186 -23.35 5.35 2.97
N ARG A 187 -23.37 4.70 1.81
CA ARG A 187 -24.48 4.82 0.85
C ARG A 187 -25.82 4.46 1.46
N ARG A 188 -25.85 3.43 2.29
CA ARG A 188 -27.06 2.91 2.95
C ARG A 188 -27.49 3.78 4.14
N THR A 189 -26.53 4.20 5.00
CA THR A 189 -26.83 4.83 6.30
C THR A 189 -26.72 6.35 6.28
N ARG A 190 -25.78 6.90 5.49
CA ARG A 190 -25.46 8.32 5.41
C ARG A 190 -25.15 8.75 3.97
N PRO A 191 -26.14 8.63 3.05
CA PRO A 191 -25.91 9.02 1.64
C PRO A 191 -25.51 10.49 1.47
N ASP A 192 -25.91 11.36 2.40
CA ASP A 192 -25.49 12.76 2.48
C ASP A 192 -23.97 12.90 2.62
N LEU A 193 -23.36 12.06 3.44
CA LEU A 193 -21.89 12.04 3.63
C LEU A 193 -21.19 11.29 2.50
N ALA A 194 -21.77 10.23 1.97
CA ALA A 194 -21.22 9.51 0.83
C ALA A 194 -21.01 10.43 -0.40
N VAL A 195 -21.96 11.31 -0.70
CA VAL A 195 -21.85 12.32 -1.78
C VAL A 195 -20.69 13.30 -1.52
N ARG A 196 -20.41 13.64 -0.25
CA ARG A 196 -19.28 14.52 0.09
C ARG A 196 -17.95 13.88 -0.24
N LEU A 197 -17.79 12.58 0.02
CA LEU A 197 -16.55 11.83 -0.24
C LEU A 197 -16.26 11.60 -1.74
N LEU A 198 -17.22 11.89 -2.62
CA LEU A 198 -17.03 11.91 -4.08
C LEU A 198 -16.51 13.26 -4.59
N ARG A 199 -16.38 14.27 -3.73
CA ARG A 199 -15.86 15.59 -4.12
C ARG A 199 -14.36 15.66 -3.89
N PRO A 200 -13.60 16.32 -4.79
CA PRO A 200 -12.17 16.52 -4.58
C PRO A 200 -11.88 17.28 -3.29
N MET A 201 -10.94 16.78 -2.50
CA MET A 201 -10.43 17.41 -1.29
C MET A 201 -8.91 17.57 -1.38
N ALA A 202 -8.37 18.58 -0.71
CA ALA A 202 -6.94 18.84 -0.73
C ALA A 202 -6.17 17.82 0.12
N HIS A 203 -5.10 17.26 -0.47
CA HIS A 203 -4.15 16.36 0.19
C HIS A 203 -2.78 17.02 0.22
N ASP A 204 -2.15 17.06 1.36
CA ASP A 204 -0.78 17.55 1.52
C ASP A 204 0.22 16.65 0.80
N ARG A 205 1.12 17.22 0.01
CA ARG A 205 2.23 16.48 -0.64
C ARG A 205 3.36 16.13 0.31
N ARG A 206 3.31 16.58 1.56
CA ARG A 206 4.32 16.28 2.60
C ARG A 206 5.75 16.63 2.15
N GLY A 207 5.93 17.79 1.54
CA GLY A 207 7.23 18.26 1.05
C GLY A 207 7.65 17.71 -0.32
N GLU A 208 6.96 16.71 -0.87
CA GLU A 208 7.26 16.11 -2.18
C GLU A 208 6.53 16.88 -3.29
N VAL A 209 6.93 18.13 -3.49
CA VAL A 209 6.27 19.06 -4.41
C VAL A 209 7.03 19.09 -5.74
N PRO A 210 6.42 18.64 -6.85
CA PRO A 210 7.03 18.79 -8.18
C PRO A 210 7.22 20.29 -8.50
N ALA A 211 8.25 20.60 -9.31
CA ALA A 211 8.52 21.97 -9.73
C ALA A 211 7.27 22.59 -10.38
N GLY A 212 6.90 23.78 -9.93
CA GLY A 212 5.72 24.52 -10.39
C GLY A 212 4.36 24.00 -9.91
N ALA A 213 4.32 22.93 -9.10
CA ALA A 213 3.08 22.40 -8.54
C ALA A 213 2.73 23.08 -7.20
N GLN A 214 1.43 22.99 -6.83
CA GLN A 214 0.99 23.38 -5.49
C GLN A 214 1.48 22.38 -4.43
N PRO A 215 1.65 22.80 -3.15
CA PRO A 215 2.07 21.90 -2.06
C PRO A 215 1.00 20.88 -1.66
N PHE A 216 -0.13 20.89 -2.33
CA PHE A 216 -1.24 19.95 -2.21
C PHE A 216 -1.74 19.49 -3.59
N PHE A 217 -2.54 18.47 -3.61
CA PHE A 217 -3.27 17.99 -4.79
C PHE A 217 -4.72 17.68 -4.43
N MET A 218 -5.59 17.59 -5.45
CA MET A 218 -7.04 17.44 -5.28
C MET A 218 -7.48 16.09 -5.81
N ILE A 219 -7.85 15.15 -4.93
CA ILE A 219 -8.44 13.85 -5.28
C ILE A 219 -9.63 13.57 -4.34
N PRO A 220 -10.78 13.03 -4.82
CA PRO A 220 -11.84 12.55 -3.96
C PRO A 220 -11.41 11.33 -3.13
N VAL A 221 -12.05 11.11 -1.98
CA VAL A 221 -11.93 9.85 -1.22
C VAL A 221 -12.41 8.68 -2.07
N PHE A 222 -13.58 8.83 -2.68
CA PHE A 222 -14.12 7.86 -3.64
C PHE A 222 -14.22 8.49 -5.02
N SER A 223 -13.88 7.72 -6.04
CA SER A 223 -14.03 8.10 -7.45
C SER A 223 -14.72 6.98 -8.21
N TRP A 224 -15.78 7.33 -8.95
CA TRP A 224 -16.43 6.41 -9.89
C TRP A 224 -15.93 6.69 -11.29
N HIS A 225 -15.27 5.72 -11.92
CA HIS A 225 -14.69 5.88 -13.24
C HIS A 225 -14.64 4.53 -13.97
N ALA A 226 -14.97 4.52 -15.26
CA ALA A 226 -14.95 3.32 -16.11
C ALA A 226 -15.64 2.09 -15.47
N GLY A 227 -16.77 2.33 -14.77
CA GLY A 227 -17.54 1.26 -14.12
C GLY A 227 -16.94 0.72 -12.82
N ALA A 228 -15.94 1.39 -12.24
CA ALA A 228 -15.28 0.96 -11.01
C ALA A 228 -15.22 2.07 -9.96
N LEU A 229 -15.46 1.70 -8.69
CA LEU A 229 -15.23 2.56 -7.55
C LEU A 229 -13.78 2.43 -7.08
N THR A 230 -13.07 3.54 -6.98
CA THR A 230 -11.68 3.63 -6.56
C THR A 230 -11.59 4.47 -5.30
N VAL A 231 -10.82 4.02 -4.30
CA VAL A 231 -10.54 4.77 -3.08
C VAL A 231 -9.15 5.39 -3.13
N PHE A 232 -9.01 6.61 -2.58
CA PHE A 232 -7.74 7.24 -2.24
C PHE A 232 -7.90 7.96 -0.89
N TYR A 233 -7.17 7.54 0.14
CA TYR A 233 -7.42 8.02 1.50
C TYR A 233 -6.15 8.06 2.35
N GLN A 234 -5.96 9.21 3.04
CA GLN A 234 -4.98 9.41 4.09
C GLN A 234 -5.44 10.56 4.97
N ARG A 235 -6.10 10.27 6.11
CA ARG A 235 -6.70 11.29 7.00
C ARG A 235 -5.73 12.42 7.32
N GLN A 236 -4.53 12.09 7.73
CA GLN A 236 -3.51 13.08 8.09
C GLN A 236 -3.15 14.03 6.95
N TYR A 237 -3.31 13.62 5.69
CA TYR A 237 -3.00 14.46 4.54
C TYR A 237 -4.12 15.46 4.23
N PHE A 238 -5.37 15.13 4.52
CA PHE A 238 -6.48 16.07 4.48
C PHE A 238 -6.32 17.15 5.57
N ASP A 239 -6.06 16.71 6.82
CA ASP A 239 -5.93 17.60 7.96
C ASP A 239 -4.72 18.54 7.79
N SER A 240 -3.56 18.00 7.40
CA SER A 240 -2.35 18.81 7.23
C SER A 240 -2.41 19.74 6.01
N ALA A 241 -3.21 19.44 4.98
CA ALA A 241 -3.40 20.34 3.84
C ALA A 241 -4.07 21.66 4.26
N GLN A 242 -4.81 21.68 5.39
CA GLN A 242 -5.48 22.87 5.89
C GLN A 242 -4.51 23.97 6.37
N ARG A 243 -3.22 23.67 6.51
CA ARG A 243 -2.17 24.68 6.82
C ARG A 243 -1.86 25.60 5.62
N PHE A 244 -2.15 25.17 4.39
CA PHE A 244 -1.88 25.97 3.19
C PHE A 244 -2.99 26.97 2.94
N ALA A 245 -2.65 28.25 2.81
CA ALA A 245 -3.65 29.33 2.59
C ALA A 245 -4.44 29.14 1.28
N GLN A 246 -3.79 28.55 0.26
CA GLN A 246 -4.39 28.30 -1.06
C GLN A 246 -5.23 27.04 -1.14
N ALA A 247 -5.14 26.15 -0.14
CA ALA A 247 -5.94 24.93 -0.14
C ALA A 247 -7.41 25.23 0.17
N PRO A 248 -8.36 24.66 -0.57
CA PRO A 248 -9.77 24.72 -0.22
C PRO A 248 -9.99 24.22 1.21
N ARG A 249 -10.75 24.98 1.98
CA ARG A 249 -11.07 24.61 3.36
C ARG A 249 -12.09 23.49 3.40
N LEU A 250 -11.88 22.53 4.30
CA LEU A 250 -12.89 21.52 4.61
C LEU A 250 -14.09 22.19 5.28
N ALA A 251 -15.26 22.05 4.68
CA ALA A 251 -16.50 22.46 5.34
C ALA A 251 -16.83 21.49 6.51
N PRO A 252 -17.65 21.90 7.49
CA PRO A 252 -18.07 21.01 8.57
C PRO A 252 -18.66 19.67 8.07
N ALA A 253 -19.37 19.67 6.94
CA ALA A 253 -19.91 18.46 6.33
C ALA A 253 -18.83 17.57 5.71
N ASP A 254 -17.69 18.11 5.25
CA ASP A 254 -16.56 17.33 4.75
C ASP A 254 -15.85 16.64 5.93
N VAL A 255 -15.64 17.37 7.03
CA VAL A 255 -15.06 16.80 8.26
C VAL A 255 -15.96 15.68 8.79
N ALA A 256 -17.29 15.90 8.87
CA ALA A 256 -18.24 14.88 9.30
C ALA A 256 -18.22 13.63 8.39
N ALA A 257 -17.99 13.81 7.08
CA ALA A 257 -17.87 12.69 6.14
C ALA A 257 -16.58 11.89 6.35
N LEU A 258 -15.45 12.58 6.57
CA LEU A 258 -14.17 11.95 6.91
C LEU A 258 -14.23 11.22 8.25
N ASP A 259 -14.88 11.82 9.28
CA ASP A 259 -15.06 11.20 10.60
C ASP A 259 -15.93 9.95 10.53
N ALA A 260 -17.02 9.99 9.74
CA ALA A 260 -17.88 8.82 9.51
C ALA A 260 -17.13 7.71 8.76
N PHE A 261 -16.28 8.06 7.79
CA PHE A 261 -15.42 7.10 7.08
C PHE A 261 -14.43 6.44 8.05
N ASP A 262 -13.73 7.22 8.88
CA ASP A 262 -12.79 6.70 9.88
C ASP A 262 -13.51 5.81 10.92
N ALA A 263 -14.69 6.21 11.38
CA ALA A 263 -15.48 5.42 12.32
C ALA A 263 -15.87 4.04 11.74
N LEU A 264 -16.29 3.99 10.48
CA LEU A 264 -16.58 2.75 9.78
C LEU A 264 -15.34 1.90 9.55
N ALA A 265 -14.23 2.50 9.12
CA ALA A 265 -12.98 1.77 8.92
C ALA A 265 -12.50 1.12 10.23
N ASN A 266 -12.73 1.77 11.37
CA ASN A 266 -12.38 1.25 12.70
C ASN A 266 -13.43 0.30 13.31
N ASP A 267 -14.57 0.08 12.66
CA ASP A 267 -15.57 -0.86 13.14
C ASP A 267 -15.09 -2.31 12.96
N ALA A 268 -14.98 -3.05 14.07
CA ALA A 268 -14.55 -4.44 14.08
C ALA A 268 -15.48 -5.40 13.29
N ARG A 269 -16.70 -4.94 12.92
CA ARG A 269 -17.59 -5.69 12.04
C ARG A 269 -17.17 -5.57 10.56
N LEU A 270 -16.34 -4.60 10.21
CA LEU A 270 -15.96 -4.30 8.83
C LEU A 270 -14.48 -4.63 8.55
N ASN A 271 -13.60 -4.40 9.48
CA ASN A 271 -12.17 -4.69 9.37
C ASN A 271 -11.78 -6.03 10.01
N PHE A 272 -10.58 -6.50 9.72
CA PHE A 272 -9.94 -7.59 10.45
C PHE A 272 -8.43 -7.38 10.56
N ALA A 273 -7.87 -7.92 11.64
CA ALA A 273 -6.45 -7.86 11.92
C ALA A 273 -5.76 -9.19 11.56
N MET A 274 -4.51 -9.10 11.14
CA MET A 274 -3.61 -10.23 10.98
C MET A 274 -2.23 -9.90 11.54
N ARG A 275 -1.61 -10.87 12.22
CA ARG A 275 -0.22 -10.78 12.63
C ARG A 275 0.68 -11.31 11.52
N LEU A 276 1.67 -10.52 11.13
CA LEU A 276 2.69 -10.92 10.17
C LEU A 276 3.88 -11.51 10.91
N ALA A 277 4.12 -12.81 10.73
CA ALA A 277 5.30 -13.48 11.23
C ALA A 277 6.53 -13.24 10.31
N PRO A 278 7.76 -13.40 10.80
CA PRO A 278 8.96 -13.32 9.96
C PRO A 278 8.87 -14.26 8.74
N GLY A 279 9.05 -13.70 7.56
CA GLY A 279 8.91 -14.40 6.28
C GLY A 279 7.52 -14.37 5.65
N ASP A 280 6.55 -13.70 6.28
CA ASP A 280 5.25 -13.43 5.68
C ASP A 280 5.35 -12.26 4.69
N LEU A 281 4.73 -12.46 3.51
CA LEU A 281 4.58 -11.43 2.46
C LEU A 281 3.10 -11.12 2.30
N GLN A 282 2.70 -9.90 2.67
CA GLN A 282 1.35 -9.38 2.44
C GLN A 282 1.32 -8.53 1.18
N PHE A 283 0.30 -8.72 0.33
CA PHE A 283 0.03 -7.86 -0.83
C PHE A 283 -1.39 -7.34 -0.76
N VAL A 284 -1.57 -6.04 -1.02
CA VAL A 284 -2.86 -5.34 -0.93
C VAL A 284 -3.07 -4.44 -2.14
N HIS A 285 -4.26 -4.50 -2.73
CA HIS A 285 -4.71 -3.62 -3.82
C HIS A 285 -5.25 -2.31 -3.24
N ASN A 286 -4.48 -1.24 -3.34
CA ASN A 286 -4.77 0.06 -2.74
C ASN A 286 -6.05 0.76 -3.24
N HIS A 287 -6.59 0.36 -4.40
CA HIS A 287 -7.77 1.03 -4.97
C HIS A 287 -9.10 0.48 -4.48
N VAL A 288 -9.09 -0.62 -3.71
CA VAL A 288 -10.30 -1.25 -3.16
C VAL A 288 -10.21 -1.54 -1.67
N LEU A 289 -9.00 -1.49 -1.08
CA LEU A 289 -8.78 -1.75 0.34
C LEU A 289 -7.99 -0.61 0.98
N LEU A 290 -8.23 -0.41 2.28
CA LEU A 290 -7.34 0.35 3.14
C LEU A 290 -6.59 -0.61 4.06
N HIS A 291 -5.39 -0.20 4.44
CA HIS A 291 -4.57 -0.91 5.40
C HIS A 291 -4.15 -0.01 6.55
N ASP A 292 -3.92 -0.63 7.71
CA ASP A 292 -3.59 0.03 8.98
C ASP A 292 -2.53 -0.83 9.69
N ARG A 293 -1.78 -0.22 10.56
CA ARG A 293 -0.87 -0.92 11.47
C ARG A 293 -1.09 -0.39 12.88
N THR A 294 -1.40 -1.28 13.83
CA THR A 294 -1.52 -0.89 15.24
C THR A 294 -0.22 -0.31 15.77
N ALA A 295 -0.30 0.52 16.81
CA ALA A 295 0.89 0.91 17.57
C ALA A 295 1.62 -0.34 18.07
N PHE A 296 2.93 -0.22 18.32
CA PHE A 296 3.72 -1.36 18.75
C PHE A 296 4.83 -0.97 19.74
N ASP A 297 5.24 -1.97 20.52
CA ASP A 297 6.42 -1.90 21.36
C ASP A 297 7.50 -2.82 20.83
N ASP A 298 8.70 -2.30 20.70
CA ASP A 298 9.85 -3.03 20.21
C ASP A 298 10.66 -3.68 21.33
N ALA A 299 11.49 -4.63 20.93
CA ALA A 299 12.54 -5.15 21.79
C ALA A 299 13.58 -4.04 22.11
N PRO A 300 14.20 -4.06 23.30
CA PRO A 300 15.28 -3.13 23.63
C PRO A 300 16.43 -3.19 22.63
N GLU A 301 16.84 -4.41 22.25
CA GLU A 301 17.95 -4.65 21.33
C GLU A 301 17.62 -4.26 19.90
N PRO A 302 18.38 -3.34 19.27
CA PRO A 302 18.10 -2.89 17.90
C PRO A 302 17.99 -4.01 16.86
N ALA A 303 18.78 -5.07 17.01
CA ALA A 303 18.79 -6.22 16.12
C ALA A 303 17.50 -7.05 16.16
N GLN A 304 16.69 -6.90 17.23
CA GLN A 304 15.43 -7.62 17.44
C GLN A 304 14.20 -6.77 17.17
N ARG A 305 14.39 -5.47 16.88
CA ARG A 305 13.27 -4.54 16.63
C ARG A 305 12.50 -4.89 15.37
N ARG A 306 11.22 -4.56 15.40
CA ARG A 306 10.31 -4.72 14.25
C ARG A 306 10.88 -4.13 12.98
N HIS A 307 10.86 -4.90 11.90
CA HIS A 307 11.36 -4.45 10.62
C HIS A 307 10.63 -5.13 9.48
N LEU A 308 9.94 -4.36 8.65
CA LEU A 308 9.36 -4.84 7.40
C LEU A 308 10.00 -4.10 6.22
N LEU A 309 10.04 -4.78 5.07
CA LEU A 309 10.30 -4.14 3.79
C LEU A 309 8.98 -3.87 3.09
N ARG A 310 8.88 -2.75 2.38
CA ARG A 310 7.69 -2.35 1.61
C ARG A 310 8.03 -2.12 0.15
N LEU A 311 7.16 -2.61 -0.75
CA LEU A 311 7.19 -2.32 -2.19
C LEU A 311 5.91 -1.60 -2.61
N TRP A 312 6.04 -0.65 -3.54
CA TRP A 312 4.95 -0.08 -4.31
C TRP A 312 5.06 -0.54 -5.75
N LEU A 313 3.95 -1.05 -6.31
CA LEU A 313 3.94 -1.66 -7.63
C LEU A 313 2.85 -1.04 -8.52
N ALA A 314 3.20 -0.72 -9.78
CA ALA A 314 2.26 -0.43 -10.84
C ALA A 314 1.93 -1.74 -11.56
N ALA A 315 0.70 -2.19 -11.47
CA ALA A 315 0.31 -3.53 -11.93
C ALA A 315 -0.22 -3.52 -13.37
N PRO A 316 0.29 -4.38 -14.28
CA PRO A 316 -0.35 -4.58 -15.56
C PRO A 316 -1.71 -5.24 -15.37
N GLY A 317 -2.72 -4.76 -16.12
CA GLY A 317 -4.12 -5.21 -16.00
C GLY A 317 -4.89 -4.59 -14.83
N ALA A 318 -4.31 -3.58 -14.14
CA ALA A 318 -5.04 -2.78 -13.16
C ALA A 318 -6.15 -1.95 -13.83
N ARG A 319 -7.12 -1.46 -13.02
CA ARG A 319 -8.22 -0.61 -13.49
C ARG A 319 -7.73 0.73 -14.04
N GLU A 320 -8.52 1.36 -14.89
CA GLU A 320 -8.31 2.77 -15.24
C GLU A 320 -8.53 3.67 -14.03
N LEU A 321 -7.74 4.72 -13.91
CA LEU A 321 -7.88 5.72 -12.85
C LEU A 321 -8.48 7.01 -13.41
N PRO A 322 -9.30 7.73 -12.59
CA PRO A 322 -9.84 9.03 -12.98
C PRO A 322 -8.74 10.05 -13.29
N PRO A 323 -8.98 11.02 -14.19
CA PRO A 323 -7.99 12.05 -14.52
C PRO A 323 -7.43 12.82 -13.33
N ALA A 324 -8.24 13.01 -12.26
CA ALA A 324 -7.81 13.68 -11.03
C ALA A 324 -6.58 13.01 -10.37
N PHE A 325 -6.40 11.70 -10.57
CA PHE A 325 -5.24 10.96 -10.02
C PHE A 325 -3.91 11.39 -10.66
N ALA A 326 -3.92 11.97 -11.85
CA ALA A 326 -2.71 12.48 -12.50
C ALA A 326 -1.97 13.51 -11.62
N ALA A 327 -2.70 14.27 -10.81
CA ALA A 327 -2.13 15.23 -9.88
C ALA A 327 -1.17 14.60 -8.85
N ARG A 328 -1.33 13.30 -8.54
CA ARG A 328 -0.47 12.54 -7.61
C ARG A 328 0.34 11.46 -8.31
N TYR A 329 -0.27 10.77 -9.27
CA TYR A 329 0.31 9.59 -9.92
C TYR A 329 1.19 9.94 -11.13
N GLY A 330 1.16 11.19 -11.59
CA GLY A 330 1.80 11.59 -12.87
C GLY A 330 1.07 10.97 -14.06
N ALA A 331 1.72 10.08 -14.79
CA ALA A 331 1.06 9.30 -15.84
C ALA A 331 -0.01 8.36 -15.23
N LEU A 332 -1.09 8.11 -15.99
CA LEU A 332 -2.16 7.17 -15.62
C LEU A 332 -2.13 5.87 -16.44
N THR A 333 -1.05 5.66 -17.19
CA THR A 333 -0.86 4.45 -17.99
C THR A 333 -0.86 3.22 -17.11
N VAL A 334 -1.74 2.27 -17.39
CA VAL A 334 -1.82 1.01 -16.64
C VAL A 334 -0.48 0.27 -16.72
N GLY A 335 0.04 -0.13 -15.55
CA GLY A 335 1.36 -0.77 -15.42
C GLY A 335 2.55 0.19 -15.35
N ASP A 336 2.34 1.51 -15.57
CA ASP A 336 3.40 2.54 -15.47
C ASP A 336 2.88 3.84 -14.86
N ARG A 337 2.47 3.78 -13.59
CA ARG A 337 1.87 4.91 -12.87
C ARG A 337 2.13 4.85 -11.38
N GLY A 338 1.88 5.95 -10.69
CA GLY A 338 2.01 6.06 -9.24
C GLY A 338 3.46 6.16 -8.76
N GLY A 339 3.62 6.12 -7.46
CA GLY A 339 4.87 6.44 -6.78
C GLY A 339 5.14 7.94 -6.70
N ILE A 340 6.31 8.28 -6.17
CA ILE A 340 6.80 9.64 -6.06
C ILE A 340 7.89 9.82 -7.11
N LEU A 341 7.56 10.57 -8.16
CA LEU A 341 8.45 10.78 -9.30
C LEU A 341 9.08 12.17 -9.21
N VAL A 342 10.41 12.20 -9.12
CA VAL A 342 11.19 13.42 -9.23
C VAL A 342 12.10 13.28 -10.48
N PRO A 343 12.03 14.22 -11.43
CA PRO A 343 12.85 14.18 -12.64
C PRO A 343 14.34 14.03 -12.32
N GLY A 344 15.01 13.13 -13.02
CA GLY A 344 16.46 12.88 -12.82
C GLY A 344 16.79 11.94 -11.66
N THR A 345 15.81 11.51 -10.84
CA THR A 345 16.05 10.55 -9.76
C THR A 345 16.23 9.14 -10.31
N ARG A 346 17.31 8.47 -9.90
CA ARG A 346 17.59 7.08 -10.23
C ARG A 346 16.90 6.16 -9.22
N LEU A 347 16.20 5.13 -9.70
CA LEU A 347 15.59 4.12 -8.83
C LEU A 347 16.68 3.30 -8.14
N THR A 348 16.54 3.10 -6.84
CA THR A 348 17.49 2.36 -6.00
C THR A 348 16.78 1.67 -4.83
N VAL A 349 17.47 0.72 -4.21
CA VAL A 349 17.03 -0.02 -3.03
C VAL A 349 17.92 0.36 -1.84
N PRO A 350 17.43 1.11 -0.85
CA PRO A 350 18.21 1.29 0.38
C PRO A 350 18.33 -0.07 1.09
N LEU A 351 19.51 -0.37 1.61
CA LEU A 351 19.79 -1.61 2.34
C LEU A 351 19.82 -1.42 3.85
N ALA A 352 19.58 -0.19 4.31
CA ALA A 352 19.40 0.19 5.70
C ALA A 352 18.25 1.21 5.81
N PRO A 353 17.55 1.26 6.96
CA PRO A 353 16.62 2.34 7.26
C PRO A 353 17.30 3.72 7.21
N ALA A 354 16.63 4.72 6.63
CA ALA A 354 17.13 6.09 6.51
C ALA A 354 16.04 7.10 6.91
#